data_6d61d7951f09667076de21373e9e8361
#
_entry.id   6d61d7951f09667076de21373e9e8361
#
_cell.length_a   1.000
_cell.length_b   1.000
_cell.length_c   1.000
_cell.angle_alpha   90.00
_cell.angle_beta   90.00
_cell.angle_gamma   90.00
#
_symmetry.space_group_name_H-M   'P 1'
#
loop_
_entity.id
_entity.type
_entity.pdbx_description
1 polymer ?
#
loop_
_entity_poly.entity_id
_entity_poly.type
_entity_poly.pdbx_seq_one_letter_code
_entity_poly.pdbx_strand_id
1 'polypeptide(L)'
;PMYATCYAMAISTLYLDLDLAILLRLVYVLLAGPTTFLANRFLLPNTAKGEFRKTVCQLFDIDLEIVDLIRTDAGKREALNQFRDLMVQSNLVSEEIARCLKTDFKPEEREFYSQMLPLHQKLMEEMEQMYSYLYHRKNRFDRRDNIMLSQSLDNLKDSIRRIRLGYTSRE
;
A
#
# COMPACT_ATOMS: atom_id res chain seq x y z
N PRO A 1 -1.66 27.80 -5.61
CA PRO A 1 -0.74 28.48 -4.67
C PRO A 1 0.38 29.25 -5.37
N MET A 2 0.96 28.75 -6.49
CA MET A 2 2.05 29.42 -7.19
C MET A 2 1.72 30.84 -7.69
N TYR A 3 0.49 31.08 -8.17
CA TYR A 3 0.08 32.39 -8.66
C TYR A 3 0.02 33.47 -7.58
N ALA A 4 -0.36 33.11 -6.35
CA ALA A 4 -0.43 34.05 -5.24
C ALA A 4 0.96 34.53 -4.80
N THR A 5 1.97 33.67 -4.84
CA THR A 5 3.36 34.02 -4.54
C THR A 5 3.99 34.90 -5.63
N CYS A 6 3.70 34.63 -6.90
CA CYS A 6 4.14 35.48 -8.00
C CYS A 6 3.51 36.87 -7.96
N TYR A 7 2.21 36.95 -7.58
CA TYR A 7 1.49 38.22 -7.48
C TYR A 7 1.97 39.06 -6.30
N ALA A 8 2.18 38.43 -5.13
CA ALA A 8 2.77 39.09 -3.96
C ALA A 8 4.21 39.57 -4.23
N MET A 9 4.99 38.82 -5.02
CA MET A 9 6.33 39.24 -5.45
C MET A 9 6.28 40.44 -6.40
N ALA A 10 5.35 40.48 -7.36
CA ALA A 10 5.21 41.59 -8.31
C ALA A 10 4.79 42.89 -7.60
N ILE A 11 3.91 42.82 -6.61
CA ILE A 11 3.51 44.00 -5.83
C ILE A 11 4.64 44.53 -4.94
N SER A 12 5.40 43.64 -4.30
CA SER A 12 6.50 44.06 -3.41
C SER A 12 7.63 44.76 -4.17
N THR A 13 7.86 44.41 -5.45
CA THR A 13 8.88 45.09 -6.27
C THR A 13 8.47 46.49 -6.74
N LEU A 14 7.18 46.83 -6.68
CA LEU A 14 6.66 48.14 -7.08
C LEU A 14 6.74 49.20 -5.94
N TYR A 15 6.81 48.75 -4.70
CA TYR A 15 6.71 49.62 -3.51
C TYR A 15 7.97 49.66 -2.63
N LEU A 16 8.97 48.80 -2.85
CA LEU A 16 10.21 48.77 -2.08
C LEU A 16 11.41 49.16 -2.96
N ASP A 17 12.40 49.86 -2.33
CA ASP A 17 13.70 50.07 -2.95
C ASP A 17 14.31 48.73 -3.36
N LEU A 18 14.90 48.71 -4.58
CA LEU A 18 15.36 47.49 -5.25
C LEU A 18 16.31 46.68 -4.35
N ASP A 19 17.18 47.35 -3.59
CA ASP A 19 18.14 46.74 -2.66
C ASP A 19 17.48 46.04 -1.49
N LEU A 20 16.42 46.62 -0.92
CA LEU A 20 15.64 46.02 0.15
C LEU A 20 14.86 44.82 -0.30
N ALA A 21 14.32 44.86 -1.52
CA ALA A 21 13.60 43.72 -2.12
C ALA A 21 14.51 42.52 -2.38
N ILE A 22 15.76 42.77 -2.83
CA ILE A 22 16.78 41.73 -3.03
C ILE A 22 17.20 41.11 -1.71
N LEU A 23 17.42 41.90 -0.69
CA LEU A 23 17.82 41.46 0.64
C LEU A 23 16.71 40.61 1.31
N LEU A 24 15.45 41.02 1.24
CA LEU A 24 14.31 40.24 1.69
C LEU A 24 14.18 38.90 0.98
N ARG A 25 14.38 38.84 -0.35
CA ARG A 25 14.38 37.58 -1.09
C ARG A 25 15.47 36.62 -0.63
N LEU A 26 16.66 37.14 -0.38
CA LEU A 26 17.79 36.37 0.10
C LEU A 26 17.53 35.79 1.51
N VAL A 27 16.94 36.59 2.40
CA VAL A 27 16.49 36.14 3.73
C VAL A 27 15.41 35.08 3.64
N TYR A 28 14.40 35.23 2.76
CA TYR A 28 13.35 34.21 2.56
C TYR A 28 13.90 32.89 2.04
N VAL A 29 14.82 32.92 1.07
CA VAL A 29 15.47 31.71 0.55
C VAL A 29 16.32 31.03 1.63
N LEU A 30 17.07 31.80 2.42
CA LEU A 30 17.88 31.30 3.54
C LEU A 30 17.03 30.71 4.66
N LEU A 31 15.81 31.21 4.91
CA LEU A 31 14.88 30.65 5.90
C LEU A 31 14.09 29.47 5.35
N ALA A 32 13.69 29.49 4.07
CA ALA A 32 12.91 28.44 3.45
C ALA A 32 13.68 27.10 3.38
N GLY A 33 14.98 27.15 3.11
CA GLY A 33 15.82 25.96 3.07
C GLY A 33 15.86 25.18 4.37
N PRO A 34 16.29 25.80 5.49
CA PRO A 34 16.30 25.15 6.81
C PRO A 34 14.91 24.73 7.30
N THR A 35 13.87 25.54 7.07
CA THR A 35 12.50 25.16 7.49
C THR A 35 11.97 23.97 6.72
N THR A 36 12.23 23.87 5.42
CA THR A 36 11.87 22.70 4.62
C THR A 36 12.66 21.46 5.07
N PHE A 37 13.96 21.63 5.36
CA PHE A 37 14.80 20.54 5.87
C PHE A 37 14.34 20.05 7.24
N LEU A 38 14.02 20.98 8.17
CA LEU A 38 13.49 20.66 9.50
C LEU A 38 12.11 19.99 9.41
N ALA A 39 11.22 20.50 8.56
CA ALA A 39 9.91 19.90 8.34
C ALA A 39 10.04 18.47 7.79
N ASN A 40 10.89 18.24 6.80
CA ASN A 40 11.17 16.91 6.28
C ASN A 40 11.78 15.97 7.33
N ARG A 41 12.68 16.47 8.19
CA ARG A 41 13.35 15.64 9.19
C ARG A 41 12.47 15.31 10.39
N PHE A 42 11.61 16.23 10.84
CA PHE A 42 10.82 16.07 12.07
C PHE A 42 9.37 15.65 11.82
N LEU A 43 8.76 16.05 10.70
CA LEU A 43 7.36 15.75 10.41
C LEU A 43 7.17 14.55 9.49
N LEU A 44 8.05 14.32 8.52
CA LEU A 44 7.90 13.28 7.51
C LEU A 44 8.41 11.87 7.86
N PRO A 45 9.47 11.65 8.70
CA PRO A 45 9.95 10.29 8.93
C PRO A 45 8.93 9.39 9.62
N ASN A 46 8.07 9.96 10.47
CA ASN A 46 6.99 9.19 11.09
C ASN A 46 5.82 8.91 10.13
N THR A 47 5.59 9.80 9.17
CA THR A 47 4.51 9.65 8.18
C THR A 47 4.84 8.56 7.17
N ALA A 48 6.08 8.49 6.67
CA ALA A 48 6.49 7.48 5.69
C ALA A 48 6.38 6.05 6.23
N LYS A 49 6.81 5.81 7.48
CA LYS A 49 6.66 4.49 8.12
C LYS A 49 5.20 4.16 8.41
N GLY A 50 4.40 5.16 8.80
CA GLY A 50 2.97 4.98 9.03
C GLY A 50 2.20 4.67 7.74
N GLU A 51 2.55 5.33 6.63
CA GLU A 51 1.98 5.06 5.31
C GLU A 51 2.38 3.67 4.78
N PHE A 52 3.65 3.32 4.87
CA PHE A 52 4.12 1.99 4.51
C PHE A 52 3.37 0.89 5.26
N ARG A 53 3.18 1.07 6.58
CA ARG A 53 2.45 0.12 7.40
C ARG A 53 0.99 -0.01 6.97
N LYS A 54 0.34 1.10 6.62
CA LYS A 54 -1.02 1.09 6.07
C LYS A 54 -1.07 0.31 4.75
N THR A 55 -0.07 0.51 3.89
CA THR A 55 0.03 -0.20 2.60
C THR A 55 0.18 -1.71 2.81
N VAL A 56 1.01 -2.14 3.77
CA VAL A 56 1.14 -3.57 4.13
C VAL A 56 -0.16 -4.12 4.72
N CYS A 57 -0.85 -3.36 5.60
CA CYS A 57 -2.15 -3.78 6.12
C CYS A 57 -3.20 -3.88 5.00
N GLN A 58 -3.20 -2.96 4.05
CA GLN A 58 -4.08 -2.99 2.88
C GLN A 58 -3.85 -4.25 2.03
N LEU A 59 -2.60 -4.69 1.88
CA LEU A 59 -2.29 -5.95 1.19
C LEU A 59 -3.01 -7.13 1.84
N PHE A 60 -2.88 -7.28 3.17
CA PHE A 60 -3.57 -8.35 3.90
C PHE A 60 -5.11 -8.21 3.87
N ASP A 61 -5.65 -6.99 3.81
CA ASP A 61 -7.09 -6.77 3.68
C ASP A 61 -7.60 -7.26 2.31
N ILE A 62 -6.86 -6.99 1.23
CA ILE A 62 -7.15 -7.51 -0.11
C ILE A 62 -7.09 -9.05 -0.12
N ASP A 63 -6.08 -9.65 0.51
CA ASP A 63 -5.95 -11.10 0.61
C ASP A 63 -7.16 -11.74 1.32
N LEU A 64 -7.63 -11.12 2.41
CA LEU A 64 -8.82 -11.59 3.12
C LEU A 64 -10.07 -11.48 2.27
N GLU A 65 -10.21 -10.42 1.48
CA GLU A 65 -11.35 -10.23 0.57
C GLU A 65 -11.33 -11.26 -0.56
N ILE A 66 -10.15 -11.58 -1.11
CA ILE A 66 -9.98 -12.64 -2.11
C ILE A 66 -10.40 -14.00 -1.54
N VAL A 67 -9.96 -14.34 -0.33
CA VAL A 67 -10.35 -15.60 0.33
C VAL A 67 -11.86 -15.67 0.55
N ASP A 68 -12.49 -14.58 0.99
CA ASP A 68 -13.94 -14.52 1.18
C ASP A 68 -14.70 -14.65 -0.13
N LEU A 69 -14.21 -14.03 -1.20
CA LEU A 69 -14.79 -14.14 -2.53
C LEU A 69 -14.72 -15.57 -3.07
N ILE A 70 -13.56 -16.23 -2.91
CA ILE A 70 -13.39 -17.65 -3.31
C ILE A 70 -14.38 -18.53 -2.56
N ARG A 71 -14.56 -18.28 -1.26
CA ARG A 71 -15.44 -19.06 -0.40
C ARG A 71 -16.92 -18.93 -0.77
N THR A 72 -17.38 -17.71 -1.06
CA THR A 72 -18.81 -17.41 -1.19
C THR A 72 -19.30 -17.47 -2.64
N ASP A 73 -18.47 -17.04 -3.58
CA ASP A 73 -18.95 -16.67 -4.91
C ASP A 73 -18.13 -17.21 -6.10
N ALA A 74 -17.19 -18.13 -5.87
CA ALA A 74 -16.27 -18.64 -6.89
C ALA A 74 -16.94 -19.16 -8.21
N GLY A 75 -18.24 -19.34 -8.22
CA GLY A 75 -18.95 -19.80 -9.40
C GLY A 75 -19.82 -18.76 -10.09
N LYS A 76 -19.85 -17.52 -9.65
CA LYS A 76 -20.66 -16.45 -10.25
C LYS A 76 -19.83 -15.63 -11.23
N ARG A 77 -20.44 -15.21 -12.34
CA ARG A 77 -19.75 -14.41 -13.37
C ARG A 77 -19.33 -13.03 -12.85
N GLU A 78 -20.12 -12.44 -11.96
CA GLU A 78 -19.81 -11.16 -11.33
C GLU A 78 -18.57 -11.25 -10.43
N ALA A 79 -18.43 -12.36 -9.70
CA ALA A 79 -17.29 -12.63 -8.86
C ALA A 79 -15.97 -12.75 -9.64
N LEU A 80 -16.01 -13.16 -10.91
CA LEU A 80 -14.80 -13.24 -11.76
C LEU A 80 -14.20 -11.83 -11.99
N ASN A 81 -15.03 -10.85 -12.25
CA ASN A 81 -14.54 -9.48 -12.46
C ASN A 81 -13.97 -8.91 -11.15
N GLN A 82 -14.70 -9.09 -10.04
CA GLN A 82 -14.24 -8.66 -8.73
C GLN A 82 -12.92 -9.35 -8.33
N PHE A 83 -12.79 -10.65 -8.60
CA PHE A 83 -11.55 -11.39 -8.35
C PHE A 83 -10.37 -10.80 -9.14
N ARG A 84 -10.56 -10.51 -10.43
CA ARG A 84 -9.53 -9.90 -11.27
C ARG A 84 -9.14 -8.51 -10.77
N ASP A 85 -10.11 -7.70 -10.36
CA ASP A 85 -9.86 -6.37 -9.83
C ASP A 85 -9.05 -6.43 -8.53
N LEU A 86 -9.36 -7.36 -7.63
CA LEU A 86 -8.62 -7.60 -6.40
C LEU A 86 -7.19 -8.10 -6.67
N MET A 87 -7.00 -8.99 -7.65
CA MET A 87 -5.67 -9.45 -8.07
C MET A 87 -4.81 -8.31 -8.61
N VAL A 88 -5.39 -7.42 -9.42
CA VAL A 88 -4.70 -6.23 -9.92
C VAL A 88 -4.34 -5.28 -8.76
N GLN A 89 -5.26 -5.04 -7.83
CA GLN A 89 -5.00 -4.20 -6.65
C GLN A 89 -3.90 -4.80 -5.77
N SER A 90 -3.90 -6.12 -5.53
CA SER A 90 -2.85 -6.80 -4.78
C SER A 90 -1.47 -6.62 -5.42
N ASN A 91 -1.38 -6.77 -6.75
CA ASN A 91 -0.13 -6.54 -7.48
C ASN A 91 0.35 -5.09 -7.37
N LEU A 92 -0.53 -4.10 -7.53
CA LEU A 92 -0.19 -2.68 -7.40
C LEU A 92 0.32 -2.33 -6.00
N VAL A 93 -0.33 -2.85 -4.96
CA VAL A 93 0.08 -2.66 -3.57
C VAL A 93 1.43 -3.34 -3.29
N SER A 94 1.66 -4.54 -3.83
CA SER A 94 2.94 -5.24 -3.71
C SER A 94 4.08 -4.49 -4.38
N GLU A 95 3.86 -3.91 -5.57
CA GLU A 95 4.83 -3.06 -6.26
C GLU A 95 5.12 -1.77 -5.49
N GLU A 96 4.11 -1.17 -4.86
CA GLU A 96 4.29 0.02 -4.02
C GLU A 96 5.15 -0.31 -2.80
N ILE A 97 4.89 -1.44 -2.11
CA ILE A 97 5.73 -1.93 -1.02
C ILE A 97 7.17 -2.13 -1.50
N ALA A 98 7.37 -2.81 -2.64
CA ALA A 98 8.70 -3.04 -3.20
C ALA A 98 9.42 -1.74 -3.55
N ARG A 99 8.70 -0.71 -4.00
CA ARG A 99 9.25 0.62 -4.29
C ARG A 99 9.69 1.33 -3.01
N CYS A 100 8.83 1.33 -1.98
CA CYS A 100 9.15 1.95 -0.70
C CYS A 100 10.38 1.32 -0.03
N LEU A 101 10.58 0.00 -0.18
CA LEU A 101 11.74 -0.71 0.40
C LEU A 101 13.09 -0.25 -0.15
N LYS A 102 13.12 0.39 -1.32
CA LYS A 102 14.38 0.86 -1.94
C LYS A 102 14.92 2.13 -1.29
N THR A 103 14.09 2.89 -0.57
CA THR A 103 14.44 4.26 -0.17
C THR A 103 14.89 4.42 1.28
N ASP A 104 14.20 3.90 2.31
CA ASP A 104 14.45 4.38 3.69
C ASP A 104 14.35 3.31 4.81
N PHE A 105 14.58 2.02 4.51
CA PHE A 105 14.44 0.95 5.49
C PHE A 105 15.78 0.43 6.02
N LYS A 106 15.76 -0.01 7.28
CA LYS A 106 16.90 -0.72 7.88
C LYS A 106 17.16 -2.02 7.12
N PRO A 107 18.43 -2.48 7.03
CA PRO A 107 18.77 -3.71 6.30
C PRO A 107 17.94 -4.93 6.72
N GLU A 108 17.69 -5.10 8.03
CA GLU A 108 16.90 -6.20 8.59
C GLU A 108 15.42 -6.15 8.16
N GLU A 109 14.80 -4.95 8.19
CA GLU A 109 13.42 -4.75 7.74
C GLU A 109 13.32 -5.03 6.22
N ARG A 110 14.30 -4.56 5.44
CA ARG A 110 14.36 -4.79 4.00
C ARG A 110 14.46 -6.27 3.67
N GLU A 111 15.31 -7.02 4.39
CA GLU A 111 15.46 -8.45 4.20
C GLU A 111 14.15 -9.20 4.46
N PHE A 112 13.47 -8.88 5.56
CA PHE A 112 12.16 -9.47 5.89
C PHE A 112 11.15 -9.30 4.76
N TYR A 113 10.95 -8.06 4.27
CA TYR A 113 9.98 -7.81 3.22
C TYR A 113 10.40 -8.36 1.86
N SER A 114 11.71 -8.40 1.56
CA SER A 114 12.22 -9.02 0.34
C SER A 114 11.95 -10.52 0.27
N GLN A 115 11.84 -11.19 1.42
CA GLN A 115 11.42 -12.59 1.51
C GLN A 115 9.89 -12.74 1.53
N MET A 116 9.16 -11.79 2.14
CA MET A 116 7.70 -11.82 2.22
C MET A 116 7.04 -11.64 0.85
N LEU A 117 7.50 -10.69 0.03
CA LEU A 117 6.86 -10.38 -1.25
C LEU A 117 6.82 -11.55 -2.24
N PRO A 118 7.91 -12.33 -2.46
CA PRO A 118 7.85 -13.53 -3.31
C PRO A 118 6.90 -14.61 -2.77
N LEU A 119 6.81 -14.76 -1.44
CA LEU A 119 5.87 -15.70 -0.82
C LEU A 119 4.42 -15.25 -1.02
N HIS A 120 4.17 -13.95 -0.89
CA HIS A 120 2.86 -13.37 -1.18
C HIS A 120 2.48 -13.55 -2.65
N GLN A 121 3.40 -13.30 -3.60
CA GLN A 121 3.15 -13.53 -5.01
C GLN A 121 2.79 -14.99 -5.29
N LYS A 122 3.51 -15.94 -4.70
CA LYS A 122 3.20 -17.36 -4.82
C LYS A 122 1.82 -17.69 -4.25
N LEU A 123 1.45 -17.09 -3.11
CA LEU A 123 0.10 -17.25 -2.55
C LEU A 123 -0.97 -16.76 -3.52
N MET A 124 -0.75 -15.62 -4.18
CA MET A 124 -1.69 -15.09 -5.19
C MET A 124 -1.82 -16.03 -6.40
N GLU A 125 -0.73 -16.58 -6.90
CA GLU A 125 -0.74 -17.58 -7.98
C GLU A 125 -1.55 -18.82 -7.60
N GLU A 126 -1.38 -19.32 -6.39
CA GLU A 126 -2.14 -20.48 -5.86
C GLU A 126 -3.64 -20.15 -5.72
N MET A 127 -3.98 -18.94 -5.24
CA MET A 127 -5.37 -18.48 -5.16
C MET A 127 -6.01 -18.34 -6.56
N GLU A 128 -5.28 -17.85 -7.54
CA GLU A 128 -5.75 -17.74 -8.92
C GLU A 128 -6.04 -19.12 -9.53
N GLN A 129 -5.13 -20.07 -9.33
CA GLN A 129 -5.32 -21.46 -9.79
C GLN A 129 -6.53 -22.09 -9.10
N MET A 130 -6.67 -21.91 -7.78
CA MET A 130 -7.81 -22.42 -7.02
C MET A 130 -9.12 -21.80 -7.51
N TYR A 131 -9.18 -20.48 -7.69
CA TYR A 131 -10.35 -19.79 -8.21
C TYR A 131 -10.74 -20.31 -9.60
N SER A 132 -9.76 -20.43 -10.52
CA SER A 132 -9.97 -20.96 -11.86
C SER A 132 -10.51 -22.40 -11.84
N TYR A 133 -9.95 -23.23 -10.96
CA TYR A 133 -10.42 -24.61 -10.79
C TYR A 133 -11.87 -24.67 -10.28
N LEU A 134 -12.21 -23.86 -9.29
CA LEU A 134 -13.57 -23.79 -8.74
C LEU A 134 -14.58 -23.23 -9.74
N TYR A 135 -14.19 -22.21 -10.50
CA TYR A 135 -15.03 -21.61 -11.53
C TYR A 135 -15.42 -22.62 -12.62
N HIS A 136 -14.49 -23.46 -13.03
CA HIS A 136 -14.73 -24.47 -14.09
C HIS A 136 -15.44 -25.73 -13.58
N ARG A 137 -15.36 -26.04 -12.29
CA ARG A 137 -15.92 -27.25 -11.69
C ARG A 137 -17.15 -27.06 -10.82
N LYS A 138 -17.80 -25.93 -10.85
CA LYS A 138 -18.93 -25.50 -9.98
C LYS A 138 -19.97 -26.58 -9.65
N ASN A 139 -20.24 -27.52 -10.55
CA ASN A 139 -21.31 -28.54 -10.39
C ASN A 139 -20.78 -29.97 -10.10
N ARG A 140 -19.49 -30.14 -9.81
CA ARG A 140 -18.86 -31.46 -9.68
C ARG A 140 -18.22 -31.71 -8.30
N PHE A 141 -18.37 -30.80 -7.37
CA PHE A 141 -17.84 -31.01 -6.01
C PHE A 141 -18.81 -31.88 -5.20
N ASP A 142 -18.26 -32.95 -4.62
CA ASP A 142 -18.96 -33.71 -3.62
C ASP A 142 -19.07 -32.90 -2.32
N ARG A 143 -20.07 -33.23 -1.49
CA ARG A 143 -20.29 -32.56 -0.19
C ARG A 143 -19.06 -32.59 0.70
N ARG A 144 -18.27 -33.66 0.63
CA ARG A 144 -17.02 -33.83 1.38
C ARG A 144 -15.94 -32.86 0.94
N ASP A 145 -15.77 -32.70 -0.38
CA ASP A 145 -14.78 -31.78 -0.97
C ASP A 145 -15.10 -30.33 -0.60
N ASN A 146 -16.37 -29.96 -0.61
CA ASN A 146 -16.81 -28.61 -0.21
C ASN A 146 -16.51 -28.32 1.27
N ILE A 147 -16.67 -29.28 2.16
CA ILE A 147 -16.35 -29.12 3.58
C ILE A 147 -14.82 -28.95 3.76
N MET A 148 -14.01 -29.78 3.11
CA MET A 148 -12.56 -29.71 3.20
C MET A 148 -12.02 -28.38 2.64
N LEU A 149 -12.56 -27.94 1.51
CA LEU A 149 -12.22 -26.65 0.90
C LEU A 149 -12.57 -25.48 1.86
N SER A 150 -13.79 -25.47 2.41
CA SER A 150 -14.21 -24.43 3.35
C SER A 150 -13.31 -24.38 4.58
N GLN A 151 -12.96 -25.52 5.16
CA GLN A 151 -12.05 -25.59 6.30
C GLN A 151 -10.65 -25.09 5.95
N SER A 152 -10.12 -25.43 4.76
CA SER A 152 -8.82 -24.97 4.31
C SER A 152 -8.79 -23.44 4.12
N LEU A 153 -9.85 -22.87 3.53
CA LEU A 153 -10.00 -21.42 3.38
C LEU A 153 -10.16 -20.71 4.71
N ASP A 154 -10.91 -21.28 5.67
CA ASP A 154 -11.03 -20.72 7.03
C ASP A 154 -9.67 -20.71 7.74
N ASN A 155 -8.89 -21.79 7.64
CA ASN A 155 -7.55 -21.87 8.21
C ASN A 155 -6.59 -20.84 7.57
N LEU A 156 -6.67 -20.66 6.25
CA LEU A 156 -5.89 -19.64 5.52
C LEU A 156 -6.27 -18.23 5.99
N LYS A 157 -7.57 -17.95 6.07
CA LYS A 157 -8.10 -16.66 6.55
C LYS A 157 -7.62 -16.35 7.96
N ASP A 158 -7.67 -17.31 8.87
CA ASP A 158 -7.20 -17.14 10.24
C ASP A 158 -5.68 -16.93 10.30
N SER A 159 -4.92 -17.59 9.44
CA SER A 159 -3.46 -17.39 9.33
C SER A 159 -3.13 -15.97 8.85
N ILE A 160 -3.78 -15.48 7.81
CA ILE A 160 -3.62 -14.10 7.32
C ILE A 160 -4.00 -13.09 8.42
N ARG A 161 -5.12 -13.29 9.13
CA ARG A 161 -5.53 -12.43 10.24
C ARG A 161 -4.51 -12.39 11.37
N ARG A 162 -3.93 -13.53 11.74
CA ARG A 162 -2.87 -13.59 12.78
C ARG A 162 -1.63 -12.82 12.36
N ILE A 163 -1.19 -12.98 11.12
CA ILE A 163 -0.05 -12.22 10.57
C ILE A 163 -0.34 -10.72 10.61
N ARG A 164 -1.51 -10.30 10.13
CA ARG A 164 -1.96 -8.90 10.15
C ARG A 164 -1.97 -8.31 11.57
N LEU A 165 -2.56 -9.04 12.53
CA LEU A 165 -2.62 -8.61 13.94
C LEU A 165 -1.23 -8.54 14.57
N GLY A 166 -0.37 -9.53 14.34
CA GLY A 166 1.02 -9.51 14.79
C GLY A 166 1.82 -8.37 14.21
N TYR A 167 1.47 -7.94 12.99
CA TYR A 167 2.07 -6.78 12.34
C TYR A 167 1.57 -5.46 12.96
N THR A 168 0.27 -5.39 13.31
CA THR A 168 -0.33 -4.19 13.93
C THR A 168 0.06 -4.00 15.40
N SER A 169 0.36 -5.06 16.14
CA SER A 169 0.65 -5.02 17.58
C SER A 169 2.12 -4.74 17.95
N ARG A 170 3.00 -4.56 16.95
CA ARG A 170 4.42 -4.21 17.19
C ARG A 170 4.66 -2.69 17.35
N GLU A 171 3.79 -2.02 18.08
CA GLU A 171 4.01 -0.64 18.54
C GLU A 171 4.88 -0.58 19.76
#